data_7d80557c5adbb23410cafbef72c3a92d
#
_entry.id   7d80557c5adbb23410cafbef72c3a92d
#
_cell.length_a   1.000
_cell.length_b   1.000
_cell.length_c   1.000
_cell.angle_alpha   90.00
_cell.angle_beta   90.00
_cell.angle_gamma   90.00
#
_symmetry.space_group_name_H-M   'P 1'
#
loop_
_entity.id
_entity.type
_entity.pdbx_description
1 polymer ?
#
loop_
_entity_poly.entity_id
_entity_poly.type
_entity_poly.pdbx_seq_one_letter_code
_entity_poly.pdbx_strand_id
1 'polypeptide(L)'
;MSLSRRSFLLGSAAFSLLGERLAAAVPGAELFERPDGRAADFLLCRRLHLDICGRLPTRAETEAFVASAEPDKVERLVERLLDSDGFADYWSMRYSDILRVKSEFPINLWPNAVYVYHRRIRAAVASDEPWDAFARALLGGRGSNFRVPEANFLRAVSERTPEGLSKAVSTTFLPKPTADYAAYFSRVAWKSTREWKEEIVYLKDGSDADTPEAFAERLTDGDLRDAFVAAHVSHVHWWLFGSEPSAKRLEEWTELLEDANLRLKPFLKAVFARDAYLAGPVRGGFPARRLDAEVLDDAICDLTGAEHSFVSIAPEPFTYLPKSRRSVLIEDGSISSPFLLLFGRPARDTGLVSERNNAITAKQRLYLYNSGKLAGSLSRMIGSPAFQALKRPEKIDDLYLRFLSRRPTDAELGVIESERVLPRDLAWLLVNSREFLYRI
;
A
#
# COMPACT_ATOMS: atom_id res chain seq x y z
N MET A 1 -23.04 24.92 20.69
CA MET A 1 -24.44 24.75 20.26
C MET A 1 -24.61 23.27 19.85
N SER A 2 -25.34 22.50 20.63
CA SER A 2 -25.62 21.10 20.32
C SER A 2 -26.69 21.05 19.23
N LEU A 3 -26.33 20.53 18.06
CA LEU A 3 -27.30 20.22 17.01
C LEU A 3 -28.27 19.14 17.51
N SER A 4 -29.57 19.39 17.40
CA SER A 4 -30.56 18.41 17.82
C SER A 4 -30.49 17.15 16.93
N ARG A 5 -30.85 15.96 17.47
CA ARG A 5 -30.94 14.70 16.70
C ARG A 5 -31.77 14.83 15.41
N ARG A 6 -32.79 15.70 15.42
CA ARG A 6 -33.64 15.98 14.25
C ARG A 6 -32.90 16.76 13.16
N SER A 7 -32.07 17.74 13.52
CA SER A 7 -31.26 18.51 12.55
C SER A 7 -30.16 17.62 11.94
N PHE A 8 -29.65 16.64 12.68
CA PHE A 8 -28.69 15.67 12.20
C PHE A 8 -29.31 14.69 11.18
N LEU A 9 -30.52 14.16 11.45
CA LEU A 9 -31.20 13.23 10.55
C LEU A 9 -31.70 13.91 9.25
N LEU A 10 -32.16 15.14 9.32
CA LEU A 10 -32.55 15.93 8.14
C LEU A 10 -31.32 16.33 7.31
N GLY A 11 -30.20 16.66 7.95
CA GLY A 11 -28.93 16.90 7.28
C GLY A 11 -28.42 15.66 6.54
N SER A 12 -28.44 14.49 7.17
CA SER A 12 -27.96 13.23 6.57
C SER A 12 -28.79 12.77 5.37
N ALA A 13 -30.12 12.96 5.41
CA ALA A 13 -31.00 12.65 4.28
C ALA A 13 -30.80 13.58 3.09
N ALA A 14 -30.63 14.89 3.34
CA ALA A 14 -30.34 15.87 2.28
C ALA A 14 -28.97 15.62 1.66
N PHE A 15 -27.96 15.25 2.47
CA PHE A 15 -26.63 14.88 1.97
C PHE A 15 -26.63 13.58 1.19
N SER A 16 -27.46 12.58 1.55
CA SER A 16 -27.62 11.36 0.78
C SER A 16 -28.20 11.64 -0.60
N LEU A 17 -29.25 12.44 -0.68
CA LEU A 17 -29.90 12.86 -1.94
C LEU A 17 -28.95 13.69 -2.83
N LEU A 18 -28.18 14.58 -2.25
CA LEU A 18 -27.20 15.38 -2.99
C LEU A 18 -26.05 14.50 -3.51
N GLY A 19 -25.59 13.55 -2.70
CA GLY A 19 -24.60 12.56 -3.10
C GLY A 19 -25.10 11.68 -4.24
N GLU A 20 -26.36 11.24 -4.20
CA GLU A 20 -27.01 10.47 -5.28
C GLU A 20 -27.16 11.30 -6.56
N ARG A 21 -27.53 12.58 -6.47
CA ARG A 21 -27.63 13.48 -7.63
C ARG A 21 -26.27 13.76 -8.26
N LEU A 22 -25.23 14.03 -7.46
CA LEU A 22 -23.86 14.17 -7.96
C LEU A 22 -23.36 12.87 -8.58
N ALA A 23 -23.60 11.73 -7.96
CA ALA A 23 -23.24 10.43 -8.50
C ALA A 23 -24.00 10.10 -9.81
N ALA A 24 -25.25 10.53 -9.93
CA ALA A 24 -26.04 10.40 -11.16
C ALA A 24 -25.61 11.40 -12.26
N ALA A 25 -25.02 12.52 -11.87
CA ALA A 25 -24.47 13.53 -12.79
C ALA A 25 -23.05 13.15 -13.28
N VAL A 26 -22.39 12.17 -12.64
CA VAL A 26 -21.13 11.63 -13.17
C VAL A 26 -21.46 10.96 -14.52
N PRO A 27 -20.89 11.43 -15.64
CA PRO A 27 -21.10 10.79 -16.94
C PRO A 27 -20.69 9.33 -16.86
N GLY A 28 -21.31 8.51 -17.69
CA GLY A 28 -21.01 7.08 -17.76
C GLY A 28 -19.55 6.78 -18.10
N ALA A 29 -19.34 5.61 -18.62
CA ALA A 29 -18.04 5.06 -19.05
C ALA A 29 -17.10 6.04 -19.75
N GLU A 30 -17.65 6.94 -20.54
CA GLU A 30 -16.94 7.89 -21.42
C GLU A 30 -16.01 8.85 -20.66
N LEU A 31 -16.28 9.13 -19.37
CA LEU A 31 -15.38 9.94 -18.55
C LEU A 31 -14.09 9.19 -18.17
N PHE A 32 -14.20 7.90 -17.92
CA PHE A 32 -13.13 7.08 -17.35
C PHE A 32 -12.38 6.26 -18.38
N GLU A 33 -12.92 6.15 -19.59
CA GLU A 33 -12.40 5.29 -20.64
C GLU A 33 -12.34 6.03 -21.98
N ARG A 34 -11.21 5.93 -22.68
CA ARG A 34 -10.99 6.48 -24.01
C ARG A 34 -11.71 5.60 -25.06
N PRO A 35 -11.94 6.13 -26.29
CA PRO A 35 -12.56 5.35 -27.37
C PRO A 35 -11.81 4.06 -27.71
N ASP A 36 -10.50 4.01 -27.50
CA ASP A 36 -9.64 2.83 -27.71
C ASP A 36 -9.72 1.80 -26.57
N GLY A 37 -10.57 2.01 -25.56
CA GLY A 37 -10.74 1.12 -24.41
C GLY A 37 -9.71 1.34 -23.30
N ARG A 38 -8.76 2.24 -23.45
CA ARG A 38 -7.80 2.62 -22.39
C ARG A 38 -8.44 3.58 -21.38
N ALA A 39 -7.92 3.56 -20.18
CA ALA A 39 -8.32 4.52 -19.16
C ALA A 39 -8.01 5.97 -19.59
N ALA A 40 -8.85 6.91 -19.16
CA ALA A 40 -8.61 8.34 -19.36
C ALA A 40 -7.29 8.78 -18.71
N ASP A 41 -6.64 9.79 -19.26
CA ASP A 41 -5.31 10.22 -18.82
C ASP A 41 -5.26 10.60 -17.33
N PHE A 42 -6.24 11.32 -16.81
CA PHE A 42 -6.29 11.66 -15.39
C PHE A 42 -6.36 10.40 -14.50
N LEU A 43 -7.08 9.38 -14.97
CA LEU A 43 -7.22 8.12 -14.25
C LEU A 43 -5.94 7.31 -14.29
N LEU A 44 -5.24 7.24 -15.43
CA LEU A 44 -3.92 6.61 -15.54
C LEU A 44 -2.89 7.31 -14.65
N CYS A 45 -2.86 8.65 -14.68
CA CYS A 45 -1.99 9.43 -13.80
C CYS A 45 -2.22 9.08 -12.33
N ARG A 46 -3.50 9.07 -11.89
CA ARG A 46 -3.89 8.72 -10.53
C ARG A 46 -3.51 7.28 -10.17
N ARG A 47 -3.84 6.32 -11.05
CA ARG A 47 -3.56 4.89 -10.85
C ARG A 47 -2.06 4.63 -10.68
N LEU A 48 -1.23 5.18 -11.55
CA LEU A 48 0.23 5.01 -11.49
C LEU A 48 0.83 5.59 -10.20
N HIS A 49 0.40 6.77 -9.76
CA HIS A 49 0.88 7.34 -8.50
C HIS A 49 0.46 6.50 -7.28
N LEU A 50 -0.75 5.95 -7.30
CA LEU A 50 -1.25 5.08 -6.22
C LEU A 50 -0.53 3.73 -6.19
N ASP A 51 -0.28 3.10 -7.35
CA ASP A 51 0.30 1.77 -7.42
C ASP A 51 1.83 1.77 -7.26
N ILE A 52 2.50 2.85 -7.66
CA ILE A 52 3.96 2.96 -7.60
C ILE A 52 4.42 3.63 -6.30
N CYS A 53 3.75 4.70 -5.87
CA CYS A 53 4.21 5.52 -4.73
C CYS A 53 3.24 5.56 -3.55
N GLY A 54 2.08 4.91 -3.63
CA GLY A 54 1.09 4.93 -2.55
C GLY A 54 0.60 6.34 -2.18
N ARG A 55 0.45 7.24 -3.15
CA ARG A 55 -0.05 8.60 -2.95
C ARG A 55 -0.91 9.08 -4.11
N LEU A 56 -1.71 10.09 -3.86
CA LEU A 56 -2.37 10.82 -4.94
C LEU A 56 -1.35 11.66 -5.73
N PRO A 57 -1.57 11.89 -7.03
CA PRO A 57 -0.83 12.92 -7.75
C PRO A 57 -1.20 14.30 -7.20
N THR A 58 -0.28 15.22 -7.24
CA THR A 58 -0.56 16.65 -7.00
C THR A 58 -1.38 17.21 -8.16
N ARG A 59 -2.03 18.35 -7.93
CA ARG A 59 -2.72 19.08 -9.01
C ARG A 59 -1.79 19.34 -10.20
N ALA A 60 -0.57 19.82 -9.94
CA ALA A 60 0.39 20.13 -11.00
C ALA A 60 0.82 18.88 -11.79
N GLU A 61 1.04 17.75 -11.12
CA GLU A 61 1.37 16.48 -11.78
C GLU A 61 0.21 16.01 -12.67
N THR A 62 -1.03 16.13 -12.20
CA THR A 62 -2.22 15.77 -12.97
C THR A 62 -2.37 16.66 -14.19
N GLU A 63 -2.34 18.00 -14.01
CA GLU A 63 -2.51 18.97 -15.09
C GLU A 63 -1.41 18.82 -16.15
N ALA A 64 -0.15 18.64 -15.74
CA ALA A 64 0.98 18.43 -16.66
C ALA A 64 0.84 17.12 -17.46
N PHE A 65 0.43 16.02 -16.82
CA PHE A 65 0.26 14.73 -17.49
C PHE A 65 -0.89 14.75 -18.49
N VAL A 66 -2.04 15.32 -18.11
CA VAL A 66 -3.23 15.43 -18.98
C VAL A 66 -2.96 16.34 -20.18
N ALA A 67 -2.24 17.46 -19.98
CA ALA A 67 -1.91 18.40 -21.05
C ALA A 67 -0.82 17.88 -22.02
N SER A 68 -0.06 16.85 -21.62
CA SER A 68 1.01 16.31 -22.47
C SER A 68 0.44 15.54 -23.66
N ALA A 69 0.86 15.90 -24.85
CA ALA A 69 0.56 15.18 -26.11
C ALA A 69 1.62 14.12 -26.47
N GLU A 70 2.66 13.94 -25.66
CA GLU A 70 3.75 13.01 -25.91
C GLU A 70 3.23 11.56 -25.93
N PRO A 71 3.59 10.75 -26.96
CA PRO A 71 3.08 9.38 -27.07
C PRO A 71 3.62 8.45 -25.97
N ASP A 72 4.79 8.74 -25.43
CA ASP A 72 5.49 7.99 -24.38
C ASP A 72 5.28 8.54 -22.96
N LYS A 73 4.32 9.45 -22.76
CA LYS A 73 4.08 10.11 -21.46
C LYS A 73 3.82 9.13 -20.31
N VAL A 74 3.17 8.00 -20.59
CA VAL A 74 2.91 6.94 -19.60
C VAL A 74 4.22 6.29 -19.19
N GLU A 75 5.03 5.90 -20.15
CA GLU A 75 6.34 5.26 -19.89
C GLU A 75 7.26 6.18 -19.08
N ARG A 76 7.38 7.44 -19.48
CA ARG A 76 8.17 8.45 -18.75
C ARG A 76 7.65 8.68 -17.32
N LEU A 77 6.32 8.67 -17.14
CA LEU A 77 5.75 8.78 -15.81
C LEU A 77 6.12 7.56 -14.94
N VAL A 78 5.99 6.35 -15.49
CA VAL A 78 6.36 5.10 -14.80
C VAL A 78 7.83 5.12 -14.39
N GLU A 79 8.76 5.45 -15.30
CA GLU A 79 10.18 5.53 -15.00
C GLU A 79 10.48 6.52 -13.87
N ARG A 80 9.94 7.73 -13.97
CA ARG A 80 10.13 8.77 -12.94
C ARG A 80 9.61 8.32 -11.57
N LEU A 81 8.46 7.66 -11.52
CA LEU A 81 7.88 7.19 -10.26
C LEU A 81 8.66 6.01 -9.67
N LEU A 82 9.11 5.05 -10.50
CA LEU A 82 9.93 3.92 -10.07
C LEU A 82 11.31 4.36 -9.51
N ASP A 83 11.84 5.49 -9.96
CA ASP A 83 13.11 6.04 -9.47
C ASP A 83 12.95 7.00 -8.27
N SER A 84 11.74 7.19 -7.79
CA SER A 84 11.46 8.07 -6.66
C SER A 84 11.62 7.38 -5.29
N ASP A 85 11.91 8.15 -4.25
CA ASP A 85 11.85 7.68 -2.86
C ASP A 85 10.46 7.13 -2.50
N GLY A 86 9.39 7.69 -3.06
CA GLY A 86 8.02 7.24 -2.85
C GLY A 86 7.80 5.79 -3.26
N PHE A 87 8.47 5.32 -4.32
CA PHE A 87 8.48 3.91 -4.70
C PHE A 87 9.13 3.04 -3.62
N ALA A 88 10.34 3.41 -3.20
CA ALA A 88 11.06 2.65 -2.18
C ALA A 88 10.27 2.59 -0.86
N ASP A 89 9.64 3.67 -0.44
CA ASP A 89 8.83 3.77 0.75
C ASP A 89 7.59 2.88 0.68
N TYR A 90 6.83 2.99 -0.40
CA TYR A 90 5.57 2.25 -0.54
C TYR A 90 5.78 0.73 -0.73
N TRP A 91 6.74 0.34 -1.56
CA TRP A 91 7.01 -1.08 -1.80
C TRP A 91 7.72 -1.74 -0.63
N SER A 92 8.57 -1.02 0.12
CA SER A 92 9.12 -1.55 1.37
C SER A 92 8.05 -1.81 2.43
N MET A 93 6.99 -0.99 2.48
CA MET A 93 5.82 -1.26 3.32
C MET A 93 5.17 -2.60 2.94
N ARG A 94 4.98 -2.87 1.62
CA ARG A 94 4.43 -4.13 1.10
C ARG A 94 5.29 -5.34 1.46
N TYR A 95 6.60 -5.24 1.24
CA TYR A 95 7.53 -6.31 1.63
C TYR A 95 7.58 -6.49 3.15
N SER A 96 7.45 -5.43 3.93
CA SER A 96 7.38 -5.52 5.39
C SER A 96 6.18 -6.32 5.90
N ASP A 97 5.08 -6.36 5.14
CA ASP A 97 3.91 -7.18 5.49
C ASP A 97 4.26 -8.68 5.40
N ILE A 98 4.83 -9.15 4.28
CA ILE A 98 5.18 -10.56 4.09
C ILE A 98 6.44 -10.98 4.85
N LEU A 99 7.31 -10.03 5.20
CA LEU A 99 8.53 -10.26 5.98
C LEU A 99 8.29 -10.08 7.50
N ARG A 100 7.06 -9.85 7.92
CA ARG A 100 6.62 -9.80 9.33
C ARG A 100 7.39 -8.79 10.18
N VAL A 101 7.57 -7.57 9.68
CA VAL A 101 8.30 -6.51 10.37
C VAL A 101 7.44 -5.94 11.51
N LYS A 102 7.60 -6.50 12.72
CA LYS A 102 6.77 -6.18 13.88
C LYS A 102 7.55 -6.33 15.19
N SER A 103 7.45 -5.32 16.06
CA SER A 103 8.15 -5.30 17.35
C SER A 103 7.48 -6.12 18.45
N GLU A 104 6.15 -6.24 18.40
CA GLU A 104 5.31 -6.84 19.44
C GLU A 104 4.97 -8.32 19.16
N PHE A 105 4.31 -8.94 20.15
CA PHE A 105 3.78 -10.29 20.02
C PHE A 105 2.87 -10.43 18.77
N PRO A 106 2.90 -11.56 18.03
CA PRO A 106 3.66 -12.79 18.28
C PRO A 106 5.12 -12.79 17.75
N ILE A 107 5.52 -11.77 16.99
CA ILE A 107 6.81 -11.71 16.29
C ILE A 107 7.97 -11.31 17.21
N ASN A 108 7.76 -10.31 18.06
CA ASN A 108 8.70 -9.88 19.10
C ASN A 108 10.10 -9.47 18.60
N LEU A 109 10.19 -8.73 17.50
CA LEU A 109 11.49 -8.24 17.01
C LEU A 109 12.11 -7.17 17.90
N TRP A 110 11.30 -6.36 18.59
CA TRP A 110 11.69 -5.14 19.30
C TRP A 110 12.01 -3.96 18.36
N PRO A 111 11.75 -2.70 18.73
CA PRO A 111 11.88 -1.54 17.83
C PRO A 111 13.24 -1.38 17.15
N ASN A 112 14.36 -1.63 17.85
CA ASN A 112 15.70 -1.52 17.27
C ASN A 112 15.90 -2.50 16.09
N ALA A 113 15.46 -3.74 16.26
CA ALA A 113 15.52 -4.76 15.21
C ALA A 113 14.57 -4.43 14.06
N VAL A 114 13.36 -3.97 14.35
CA VAL A 114 12.40 -3.50 13.33
C VAL A 114 13.02 -2.40 12.48
N TYR A 115 13.64 -1.40 13.11
CA TYR A 115 14.25 -0.28 12.40
C TYR A 115 15.37 -0.73 11.44
N VAL A 116 16.32 -1.55 11.89
CA VAL A 116 17.42 -2.01 11.02
C VAL A 116 16.91 -2.96 9.93
N TYR A 117 15.94 -3.81 10.23
CA TYR A 117 15.35 -4.74 9.27
C TYR A 117 14.57 -4.00 8.18
N HIS A 118 13.69 -3.08 8.55
CA HIS A 118 12.96 -2.25 7.59
C HIS A 118 13.89 -1.43 6.70
N ARG A 119 14.96 -0.82 7.27
CA ARG A 119 15.96 -0.10 6.47
C ARG A 119 16.63 -0.99 5.42
N ARG A 120 16.93 -2.25 5.76
CA ARG A 120 17.50 -3.22 4.82
C ARG A 120 16.51 -3.53 3.69
N ILE A 121 15.24 -3.76 4.04
CA ILE A 121 14.18 -4.01 3.06
C ILE A 121 14.04 -2.80 2.13
N ARG A 122 13.96 -1.59 2.68
CA ARG A 122 13.87 -0.36 1.88
C ARG A 122 15.08 -0.16 0.96
N ALA A 123 16.26 -0.46 1.46
CA ALA A 123 17.50 -0.38 0.65
C ALA A 123 17.48 -1.37 -0.52
N ALA A 124 17.01 -2.61 -0.31
CA ALA A 124 16.85 -3.60 -1.36
C ALA A 124 15.88 -3.14 -2.45
N VAL A 125 14.74 -2.58 -2.07
CA VAL A 125 13.75 -2.03 -3.01
C VAL A 125 14.31 -0.81 -3.76
N ALA A 126 14.95 0.12 -3.07
CA ALA A 126 15.52 1.32 -3.68
C ALA A 126 16.61 1.00 -4.71
N SER A 127 17.50 0.05 -4.38
CA SER A 127 18.59 -0.39 -5.26
C SER A 127 18.14 -1.39 -6.32
N ASP A 128 16.86 -1.78 -6.31
CA ASP A 128 16.32 -2.81 -7.20
C ASP A 128 17.11 -4.13 -7.13
N GLU A 129 17.40 -4.58 -5.89
CA GLU A 129 18.12 -5.84 -5.64
C GLU A 129 17.30 -7.02 -6.18
N PRO A 130 17.93 -7.98 -6.93
CA PRO A 130 17.22 -9.15 -7.42
C PRO A 130 16.61 -9.96 -6.28
N TRP A 131 15.39 -10.47 -6.50
CA TRP A 131 14.64 -11.18 -5.45
C TRP A 131 15.33 -12.43 -4.92
N ASP A 132 16.03 -13.17 -5.79
CA ASP A 132 16.84 -14.33 -5.41
C ASP A 132 18.05 -13.94 -4.55
N ALA A 133 18.78 -12.88 -4.91
CA ALA A 133 19.88 -12.37 -4.12
C ALA A 133 19.41 -11.91 -2.72
N PHE A 134 18.27 -11.22 -2.67
CA PHE A 134 17.66 -10.80 -1.41
C PHE A 134 17.22 -11.99 -0.56
N ALA A 135 16.59 -13.01 -1.16
CA ALA A 135 16.20 -14.24 -0.47
C ALA A 135 17.40 -14.99 0.12
N ARG A 136 18.51 -15.12 -0.64
CA ARG A 136 19.77 -15.71 -0.13
C ARG A 136 20.31 -14.93 1.05
N ALA A 137 20.33 -13.59 0.95
CA ALA A 137 20.80 -12.73 2.04
C ALA A 137 19.97 -12.93 3.31
N LEU A 138 18.63 -13.00 3.19
CA LEU A 138 17.73 -13.23 4.33
C LEU A 138 17.91 -14.60 4.97
N LEU A 139 18.04 -15.66 4.18
CA LEU A 139 18.22 -17.03 4.66
C LEU A 139 19.64 -17.25 5.23
N GLY A 140 20.64 -16.57 4.67
CA GLY A 140 22.02 -16.59 5.16
C GLY A 140 22.29 -15.68 6.37
N GLY A 141 21.32 -14.84 6.78
CA GLY A 141 21.51 -13.84 7.84
C GLY A 141 21.84 -14.48 9.20
N ARG A 142 23.03 -14.20 9.74
CA ARG A 142 23.52 -14.66 11.06
C ARG A 142 24.14 -13.53 11.84
N GLY A 143 24.03 -13.60 13.16
CA GLY A 143 24.60 -12.58 14.05
C GLY A 143 23.56 -11.83 14.86
N SER A 144 23.95 -10.67 15.38
CA SER A 144 23.06 -9.81 16.18
C SER A 144 21.90 -9.26 15.35
N ASN A 145 20.68 -9.45 15.84
CA ASN A 145 19.47 -8.88 15.23
C ASN A 145 19.45 -7.35 15.16
N PHE A 146 20.34 -6.65 15.92
CA PHE A 146 20.49 -5.20 15.87
C PHE A 146 21.56 -4.73 14.90
N ARG A 147 22.50 -5.61 14.51
CA ARG A 147 23.69 -5.28 13.69
C ARG A 147 23.67 -5.94 12.32
N VAL A 148 23.03 -7.10 12.21
CA VAL A 148 22.86 -7.85 10.96
C VAL A 148 21.38 -7.86 10.61
N PRO A 149 20.92 -6.94 9.77
CA PRO A 149 19.50 -6.78 9.45
C PRO A 149 18.83 -8.06 8.96
N GLU A 150 19.52 -8.85 8.12
CA GLU A 150 19.03 -10.09 7.51
C GLU A 150 18.74 -11.18 8.55
N ALA A 151 19.47 -11.21 9.68
CA ALA A 151 19.23 -12.15 10.78
C ALA A 151 17.80 -12.03 11.36
N ASN A 152 17.14 -10.88 11.16
CA ASN A 152 15.78 -10.67 11.60
C ASN A 152 14.74 -11.51 10.83
N PHE A 153 15.02 -11.96 9.61
CA PHE A 153 14.10 -12.81 8.86
C PHE A 153 13.82 -14.13 9.58
N LEU A 154 14.87 -14.83 10.04
CA LEU A 154 14.74 -16.07 10.81
C LEU A 154 14.35 -15.86 12.27
N ARG A 155 14.29 -14.60 12.71
CA ARG A 155 13.79 -14.21 14.02
C ARG A 155 12.34 -13.73 14.00
N ALA A 156 11.87 -13.21 12.87
CA ALA A 156 10.51 -12.75 12.65
C ALA A 156 9.52 -13.91 12.46
N VAL A 157 9.41 -14.77 13.48
CA VAL A 157 8.56 -15.96 13.47
C VAL A 157 7.78 -16.05 14.78
N SER A 158 6.53 -16.48 14.71
CA SER A 158 5.69 -16.71 15.90
C SER A 158 6.10 -17.98 16.66
N GLU A 159 6.55 -19.02 15.93
CA GLU A 159 6.98 -20.30 16.47
C GLU A 159 8.44 -20.54 16.13
N ARG A 160 9.29 -20.63 17.19
CA ARG A 160 10.74 -20.82 17.05
C ARG A 160 11.10 -22.32 17.03
N THR A 161 10.38 -23.09 16.21
CA THR A 161 10.64 -24.50 15.93
C THR A 161 11.08 -24.66 14.47
N PRO A 162 11.75 -25.76 14.10
CA PRO A 162 12.08 -26.02 12.69
C PRO A 162 10.85 -25.98 11.77
N GLU A 163 9.73 -26.52 12.23
CA GLU A 163 8.45 -26.53 11.51
C GLU A 163 7.86 -25.11 11.38
N GLY A 164 7.93 -24.32 12.45
CA GLY A 164 7.49 -22.91 12.45
C GLY A 164 8.33 -22.06 11.50
N LEU A 165 9.64 -22.25 11.48
CA LEU A 165 10.56 -21.61 10.53
C LEU A 165 10.24 -22.02 9.09
N SER A 166 10.08 -23.34 8.85
CA SER A 166 9.72 -23.85 7.52
C SER A 166 8.44 -23.21 7.00
N LYS A 167 7.37 -23.15 7.83
CA LYS A 167 6.11 -22.50 7.48
C LYS A 167 6.29 -21.01 7.20
N ALA A 168 7.04 -20.29 8.04
CA ALA A 168 7.27 -18.85 7.86
C ALA A 168 8.06 -18.55 6.58
N VAL A 169 9.08 -19.32 6.28
CA VAL A 169 9.91 -19.18 5.07
C VAL A 169 9.10 -19.55 3.83
N SER A 170 8.36 -20.65 3.84
CA SER A 170 7.53 -21.06 2.71
C SER A 170 6.35 -20.11 2.48
N THR A 171 5.79 -19.47 3.52
CA THR A 171 4.79 -18.40 3.36
C THR A 171 5.34 -17.21 2.55
N THR A 172 6.62 -16.89 2.71
CA THR A 172 7.25 -15.77 2.02
C THR A 172 7.69 -16.11 0.59
N PHE A 173 8.25 -17.35 0.39
CA PHE A 173 8.97 -17.70 -0.83
C PHE A 173 8.31 -18.78 -1.68
N LEU A 174 7.25 -19.42 -1.20
CA LEU A 174 6.55 -20.49 -1.92
C LEU A 174 5.05 -20.21 -2.00
N PRO A 175 4.33 -20.85 -2.94
CA PRO A 175 2.90 -20.62 -3.11
C PRO A 175 2.03 -21.00 -1.90
N LYS A 176 2.53 -21.89 -1.04
CA LYS A 176 1.80 -22.38 0.15
C LYS A 176 2.73 -22.59 1.33
N PRO A 177 2.31 -22.21 2.55
CA PRO A 177 3.05 -22.54 3.77
C PRO A 177 3.09 -24.05 3.99
N THR A 178 4.28 -24.58 4.33
CA THR A 178 4.48 -25.99 4.63
C THR A 178 5.56 -26.19 5.69
N ALA A 179 5.48 -27.31 6.42
CA ALA A 179 6.50 -27.76 7.37
C ALA A 179 7.52 -28.75 6.73
N ASP A 180 7.36 -29.10 5.46
CA ASP A 180 8.12 -30.17 4.80
C ASP A 180 9.63 -29.89 4.73
N TYR A 181 10.03 -28.65 4.86
CA TYR A 181 11.43 -28.20 4.82
C TYR A 181 12.04 -27.98 6.22
N ALA A 182 11.41 -28.47 7.29
CA ALA A 182 11.85 -28.25 8.67
C ALA A 182 13.31 -28.70 8.92
N ALA A 183 13.78 -29.75 8.23
CA ALA A 183 15.14 -30.22 8.34
C ALA A 183 16.19 -29.13 8.12
N TYR A 184 15.99 -28.25 7.11
CA TYR A 184 16.87 -27.13 6.78
C TYR A 184 16.99 -26.07 7.88
N PHE A 185 16.07 -26.06 8.81
CA PHE A 185 15.99 -25.08 9.91
C PHE A 185 16.27 -25.69 11.28
N SER A 186 16.55 -26.98 11.37
CA SER A 186 16.77 -27.72 12.63
C SER A 186 17.95 -27.19 13.46
N ARG A 187 18.94 -26.61 12.78
CA ARG A 187 20.16 -26.07 13.40
C ARG A 187 20.03 -24.59 13.79
N VAL A 188 19.01 -23.90 13.35
CA VAL A 188 18.81 -22.47 13.67
C VAL A 188 18.57 -22.31 15.17
N ALA A 189 19.32 -21.42 15.78
CA ALA A 189 19.23 -21.16 17.21
C ALA A 189 19.45 -19.68 17.53
N TRP A 190 19.00 -19.27 18.70
CA TRP A 190 19.06 -17.90 19.18
C TRP A 190 19.72 -17.87 20.55
N LYS A 191 20.56 -16.87 20.77
CA LYS A 191 21.23 -16.65 22.06
C LYS A 191 21.07 -15.19 22.45
N SER A 192 20.45 -14.92 23.61
CA SER A 192 20.36 -13.58 24.18
C SER A 192 21.73 -13.06 24.56
N THR A 193 21.96 -11.77 24.38
CA THR A 193 23.15 -11.05 24.82
C THR A 193 22.92 -10.35 26.16
N ARG A 194 23.84 -9.50 26.59
CA ARG A 194 23.68 -8.62 27.75
C ARG A 194 22.84 -7.38 27.41
N GLU A 195 22.73 -7.05 26.14
CA GLU A 195 21.91 -5.92 25.67
C GLU A 195 20.42 -6.29 25.65
N TRP A 196 19.58 -5.36 26.08
CA TRP A 196 18.14 -5.60 26.18
C TRP A 196 17.53 -5.97 24.83
N LYS A 197 16.92 -7.16 24.76
CA LYS A 197 16.26 -7.68 23.56
C LYS A 197 17.19 -7.94 22.35
N GLU A 198 18.50 -7.82 22.51
CA GLU A 198 19.44 -8.28 21.49
C GLU A 198 19.58 -9.80 21.56
N GLU A 199 19.49 -10.43 20.41
CA GLU A 199 19.73 -11.88 20.23
C GLU A 199 20.67 -12.11 19.04
N ILE A 200 21.50 -13.13 19.18
CA ILE A 200 22.37 -13.62 18.10
C ILE A 200 21.69 -14.82 17.47
N VAL A 201 21.45 -14.76 16.17
CA VAL A 201 21.03 -15.88 15.35
C VAL A 201 22.27 -16.64 14.90
N TYR A 202 22.30 -17.96 15.11
CA TYR A 202 23.42 -18.81 14.74
C TYR A 202 22.97 -20.22 14.38
N LEU A 203 23.87 -21.03 13.80
CA LEU A 203 23.64 -22.44 13.54
C LEU A 203 24.36 -23.26 14.60
N LYS A 204 23.68 -24.27 15.13
CA LYS A 204 24.31 -25.35 15.91
C LYS A 204 25.21 -26.20 15.00
N ASP A 205 26.16 -26.95 15.57
CA ASP A 205 27.00 -27.87 14.83
C ASP A 205 26.16 -28.94 14.12
N GLY A 206 26.57 -29.35 12.92
CA GLY A 206 25.88 -30.36 12.13
C GLY A 206 26.24 -30.30 10.64
N SER A 207 25.50 -31.02 9.81
CA SER A 207 25.72 -31.11 8.36
C SER A 207 25.40 -29.78 7.64
N ASP A 208 26.23 -29.38 6.68
CA ASP A 208 25.97 -28.19 5.84
C ASP A 208 24.85 -28.42 4.82
N ALA A 209 24.42 -29.64 4.59
CA ALA A 209 23.27 -29.93 3.74
C ALA A 209 21.93 -29.52 4.37
N ASP A 210 21.87 -29.43 5.72
CA ASP A 210 20.63 -29.09 6.45
C ASP A 210 20.70 -27.65 6.99
N THR A 211 20.88 -26.69 6.10
CA THR A 211 20.99 -25.25 6.47
C THR A 211 20.01 -24.40 5.68
N PRO A 212 19.62 -23.25 6.21
CA PRO A 212 18.82 -22.29 5.46
C PRO A 212 19.48 -21.82 4.16
N GLU A 213 20.81 -21.80 4.09
CA GLU A 213 21.58 -21.49 2.89
C GLU A 213 21.39 -22.58 1.82
N ALA A 214 21.46 -23.86 2.19
CA ALA A 214 21.17 -24.98 1.29
C ALA A 214 19.71 -24.93 0.79
N PHE A 215 18.78 -24.51 1.63
CA PHE A 215 17.40 -24.27 1.20
C PHE A 215 17.29 -23.07 0.24
N ALA A 216 18.05 -22.00 0.46
CA ALA A 216 18.11 -20.86 -0.45
C ALA A 216 18.59 -21.26 -1.86
N GLU A 217 19.59 -22.16 -1.96
CA GLU A 217 20.05 -22.71 -3.24
C GLU A 217 18.94 -23.46 -3.98
N ARG A 218 18.14 -24.25 -3.27
CA ARG A 218 16.98 -24.94 -3.86
C ARG A 218 15.94 -23.97 -4.39
N LEU A 219 15.69 -22.86 -3.65
CA LEU A 219 14.74 -21.82 -4.08
C LEU A 219 15.23 -21.06 -5.31
N THR A 220 16.51 -20.80 -5.41
CA THR A 220 17.03 -19.83 -6.37
C THR A 220 17.63 -20.46 -7.63
N ASP A 221 18.23 -21.65 -7.49
CA ASP A 221 18.89 -22.37 -8.60
C ASP A 221 18.48 -23.85 -8.71
N GLY A 222 17.69 -24.35 -7.74
CA GLY A 222 17.31 -25.75 -7.66
C GLY A 222 15.87 -26.03 -8.11
N ASP A 223 15.34 -27.13 -7.61
CA ASP A 223 14.03 -27.71 -7.93
C ASP A 223 12.83 -26.87 -7.46
N LEU A 224 13.02 -25.89 -6.61
CA LEU A 224 11.98 -25.00 -6.11
C LEU A 224 11.92 -23.62 -6.85
N ARG A 225 12.80 -23.40 -7.86
CA ARG A 225 12.93 -22.11 -8.53
C ARG A 225 11.62 -21.63 -9.15
N ASP A 226 10.94 -22.48 -9.90
CA ASP A 226 9.68 -22.11 -10.57
C ASP A 226 8.60 -21.71 -9.54
N ALA A 227 8.51 -22.47 -8.45
CA ALA A 227 7.59 -22.17 -7.35
C ALA A 227 7.97 -20.87 -6.63
N PHE A 228 9.25 -20.58 -6.47
CA PHE A 228 9.77 -19.35 -5.87
C PHE A 228 9.42 -18.12 -6.71
N VAL A 229 9.63 -18.17 -8.03
CA VAL A 229 9.30 -17.10 -8.95
C VAL A 229 7.78 -16.88 -9.00
N ALA A 230 7.01 -17.97 -9.12
CA ALA A 230 5.54 -17.92 -9.14
C ALA A 230 4.94 -17.33 -7.86
N ALA A 231 5.53 -17.61 -6.70
CA ALA A 231 5.10 -17.01 -5.43
C ALA A 231 5.30 -15.49 -5.41
N HIS A 232 6.45 -15.01 -5.89
CA HIS A 232 6.71 -13.57 -5.96
C HIS A 232 5.76 -12.86 -6.94
N VAL A 233 5.51 -13.45 -8.10
CA VAL A 233 4.52 -12.96 -9.07
C VAL A 233 3.13 -12.89 -8.43
N SER A 234 2.72 -13.92 -7.68
CA SER A 234 1.42 -13.95 -6.99
C SER A 234 1.33 -12.84 -5.93
N HIS A 235 2.38 -12.57 -5.17
CA HIS A 235 2.42 -11.46 -4.22
C HIS A 235 2.22 -10.10 -4.94
N VAL A 236 2.98 -9.84 -6.01
CA VAL A 236 2.87 -8.58 -6.75
C VAL A 236 1.50 -8.45 -7.40
N HIS A 237 0.95 -9.53 -7.98
CA HIS A 237 -0.40 -9.53 -8.53
C HIS A 237 -1.45 -9.21 -7.48
N TRP A 238 -1.35 -9.82 -6.28
CA TRP A 238 -2.26 -9.51 -5.17
C TRP A 238 -2.16 -8.05 -4.74
N TRP A 239 -0.96 -7.50 -4.66
CA TRP A 239 -0.77 -6.09 -4.31
C TRP A 239 -1.36 -5.13 -5.33
N LEU A 240 -1.31 -5.47 -6.61
CA LEU A 240 -1.86 -4.64 -7.68
C LEU A 240 -3.37 -4.88 -7.90
N PHE A 241 -3.85 -6.12 -7.86
CA PHE A 241 -5.22 -6.45 -8.25
C PHE A 241 -6.12 -6.95 -7.12
N GLY A 242 -5.57 -7.29 -5.96
CA GLY A 242 -6.32 -7.78 -4.81
C GLY A 242 -6.86 -9.22 -4.96
N SER A 243 -6.32 -9.98 -5.89
CA SER A 243 -6.70 -11.37 -6.18
C SER A 243 -5.51 -12.19 -6.64
N GLU A 244 -5.63 -13.50 -6.58
CA GLU A 244 -4.66 -14.41 -7.23
C GLU A 244 -4.69 -14.24 -8.75
N PRO A 245 -3.54 -14.40 -9.44
CA PRO A 245 -3.49 -14.41 -10.89
C PRO A 245 -4.20 -15.65 -11.45
N SER A 246 -4.81 -15.52 -12.65
CA SER A 246 -5.19 -16.71 -13.42
C SER A 246 -3.95 -17.49 -13.87
N ALA A 247 -4.07 -18.78 -14.17
CA ALA A 247 -2.94 -19.60 -14.61
C ALA A 247 -2.18 -18.97 -15.80
N LYS A 248 -2.91 -18.49 -16.81
CA LYS A 248 -2.33 -17.78 -17.95
C LYS A 248 -1.56 -16.53 -17.55
N ARG A 249 -2.10 -15.73 -16.61
CA ARG A 249 -1.44 -14.51 -16.15
C ARG A 249 -0.24 -14.80 -15.26
N LEU A 250 -0.31 -15.86 -14.49
CA LEU A 250 0.82 -16.33 -13.69
C LEU A 250 1.99 -16.71 -14.62
N GLU A 251 1.75 -17.51 -15.65
CA GLU A 251 2.74 -17.89 -16.64
C GLU A 251 3.34 -16.67 -17.35
N GLU A 252 2.50 -15.79 -17.92
CA GLU A 252 2.96 -14.55 -18.58
C GLU A 252 3.82 -13.67 -17.65
N TRP A 253 3.42 -13.51 -16.41
CA TRP A 253 4.16 -12.64 -15.49
C TRP A 253 5.41 -13.29 -14.91
N THR A 254 5.44 -14.62 -14.84
CA THR A 254 6.66 -15.37 -14.49
C THR A 254 7.73 -15.15 -15.55
N GLU A 255 7.39 -15.24 -16.83
CA GLU A 255 8.31 -14.91 -17.93
C GLU A 255 8.81 -13.46 -17.84
N LEU A 256 7.91 -12.49 -17.61
CA LEU A 256 8.31 -11.09 -17.46
C LEU A 256 9.27 -10.85 -16.29
N LEU A 257 9.08 -11.55 -15.16
CA LEU A 257 9.94 -11.41 -14.00
C LEU A 257 11.32 -12.06 -14.24
N GLU A 258 11.35 -13.17 -14.95
CA GLU A 258 12.60 -13.82 -15.35
C GLU A 258 13.39 -12.97 -16.36
N ASP A 259 12.74 -12.41 -17.36
CA ASP A 259 13.32 -11.45 -18.32
C ASP A 259 13.88 -10.21 -17.59
N ALA A 260 13.24 -9.81 -16.51
CA ALA A 260 13.70 -8.75 -15.64
C ALA A 260 14.87 -9.16 -14.71
N ASN A 261 15.41 -10.37 -14.81
CA ASN A 261 16.41 -10.92 -13.91
C ASN A 261 15.98 -10.84 -12.42
N LEU A 262 14.72 -11.16 -12.14
CA LEU A 262 14.08 -11.10 -10.83
C LEU A 262 14.13 -9.72 -10.15
N ARG A 263 14.29 -8.65 -10.95
CA ARG A 263 14.30 -7.26 -10.47
C ARG A 263 12.90 -6.65 -10.54
N LEU A 264 12.54 -5.93 -9.49
CA LEU A 264 11.17 -5.41 -9.35
C LEU A 264 10.86 -4.27 -10.32
N LYS A 265 11.77 -3.29 -10.51
CA LYS A 265 11.50 -2.11 -11.34
C LYS A 265 11.27 -2.45 -12.81
N PRO A 266 12.14 -3.20 -13.52
CA PRO A 266 11.89 -3.56 -14.91
C PRO A 266 10.67 -4.49 -15.06
N PHE A 267 10.41 -5.38 -14.11
CA PHE A 267 9.20 -6.19 -14.08
C PHE A 267 7.94 -5.32 -14.00
N LEU A 268 7.88 -4.39 -13.05
CA LEU A 268 6.74 -3.48 -12.93
C LEU A 268 6.59 -2.57 -14.16
N LYS A 269 7.69 -2.07 -14.73
CA LYS A 269 7.64 -1.31 -15.98
C LYS A 269 6.96 -2.11 -17.08
N ALA A 270 7.31 -3.39 -17.24
CA ALA A 270 6.68 -4.29 -18.21
C ALA A 270 5.19 -4.53 -17.92
N VAL A 271 4.82 -4.72 -16.65
CA VAL A 271 3.42 -4.88 -16.21
C VAL A 271 2.59 -3.64 -16.50
N PHE A 272 3.10 -2.45 -16.19
CA PHE A 272 2.38 -1.18 -16.38
C PHE A 272 2.23 -0.78 -17.86
N ALA A 273 3.04 -1.35 -18.75
CA ALA A 273 2.91 -1.17 -20.20
C ALA A 273 1.84 -2.08 -20.84
N ARG A 274 1.30 -3.08 -20.11
CA ARG A 274 0.33 -4.03 -20.66
C ARG A 274 -1.05 -3.40 -20.82
N ASP A 275 -1.76 -3.76 -21.89
CA ASP A 275 -3.13 -3.31 -22.16
C ASP A 275 -4.08 -3.62 -21.01
N ALA A 276 -3.91 -4.75 -20.33
CA ALA A 276 -4.70 -5.11 -19.16
C ALA A 276 -4.55 -4.12 -17.98
N TYR A 277 -3.38 -3.49 -17.83
CA TYR A 277 -3.17 -2.45 -16.82
C TYR A 277 -3.67 -1.08 -17.31
N LEU A 278 -3.49 -0.79 -18.58
CA LEU A 278 -3.90 0.47 -19.21
C LEU A 278 -5.40 0.54 -19.48
N ALA A 279 -6.12 -0.58 -19.37
CA ALA A 279 -7.54 -0.68 -19.65
C ALA A 279 -8.38 0.25 -18.76
N GLY A 280 -9.47 0.76 -19.31
CA GLY A 280 -10.49 1.48 -18.57
C GLY A 280 -11.30 0.58 -17.63
N PRO A 281 -12.07 1.13 -16.70
CA PRO A 281 -12.77 0.35 -15.67
C PRO A 281 -14.07 -0.31 -16.18
N VAL A 282 -14.54 0.00 -17.39
CA VAL A 282 -15.92 -0.25 -17.79
C VAL A 282 -16.15 -1.58 -18.49
N ARG A 283 -15.27 -1.99 -19.40
CA ARG A 283 -15.48 -3.19 -20.24
C ARG A 283 -14.84 -4.46 -19.66
N GLY A 284 -15.00 -4.70 -18.37
CA GLY A 284 -14.31 -5.80 -17.68
C GLY A 284 -12.81 -5.60 -17.58
N GLY A 285 -12.38 -4.34 -17.65
CA GLY A 285 -11.02 -3.88 -17.60
C GLY A 285 -10.41 -3.92 -16.21
N PHE A 286 -9.85 -2.81 -15.77
CA PHE A 286 -9.10 -2.74 -14.54
C PHE A 286 -10.00 -2.87 -13.28
N PRO A 287 -9.72 -3.80 -12.33
CA PRO A 287 -10.59 -4.01 -11.18
C PRO A 287 -10.50 -2.85 -10.18
N ALA A 288 -11.66 -2.39 -9.74
CA ALA A 288 -11.75 -1.40 -8.68
C ALA A 288 -11.34 -2.00 -7.33
N ARG A 289 -10.41 -1.35 -6.64
CA ARG A 289 -9.93 -1.77 -5.32
C ARG A 289 -9.93 -0.58 -4.37
N ARG A 290 -10.44 -0.78 -3.14
CA ARG A 290 -10.34 0.26 -2.11
C ARG A 290 -8.86 0.57 -1.84
N LEU A 291 -8.53 1.84 -1.64
CA LEU A 291 -7.19 2.26 -1.23
C LEU A 291 -6.76 1.55 0.06
N ASP A 292 -5.49 1.25 0.19
CA ASP A 292 -4.93 0.73 1.43
C ASP A 292 -5.15 1.72 2.58
N ALA A 293 -5.20 1.21 3.79
CA ALA A 293 -5.47 2.02 4.97
C ALA A 293 -4.47 3.18 5.11
N GLU A 294 -3.19 2.89 4.90
CA GLU A 294 -2.09 3.87 4.99
C GLU A 294 -2.20 4.92 3.89
N VAL A 295 -2.45 4.50 2.65
CA VAL A 295 -2.61 5.39 1.50
C VAL A 295 -3.82 6.31 1.67
N LEU A 296 -4.93 5.79 2.21
CA LEU A 296 -6.14 6.56 2.45
C LEU A 296 -5.95 7.57 3.61
N ASP A 297 -5.27 7.17 4.69
CA ASP A 297 -4.95 8.07 5.81
C ASP A 297 -4.03 9.19 5.35
N ASP A 298 -2.96 8.86 4.62
CA ASP A 298 -2.05 9.84 4.03
C ASP A 298 -2.77 10.79 3.08
N ALA A 299 -3.60 10.26 2.16
CA ALA A 299 -4.36 11.08 1.23
C ALA A 299 -5.27 12.09 1.96
N ILE A 300 -5.96 11.67 3.02
CA ILE A 300 -6.81 12.58 3.82
C ILE A 300 -5.94 13.61 4.55
N CYS A 301 -4.82 13.22 5.14
CA CYS A 301 -3.92 14.13 5.84
C CYS A 301 -3.26 15.14 4.88
N ASP A 302 -2.75 14.68 3.73
CA ASP A 302 -2.13 15.53 2.71
C ASP A 302 -3.13 16.56 2.15
N LEU A 303 -4.38 16.15 1.91
CA LEU A 303 -5.42 17.04 1.41
C LEU A 303 -5.86 18.09 2.43
N THR A 304 -5.94 17.73 3.69
CA THR A 304 -6.54 18.57 4.73
C THR A 304 -5.53 19.27 5.63
N GLY A 305 -4.23 18.93 5.53
CA GLY A 305 -3.21 19.40 6.47
C GLY A 305 -3.41 18.83 7.89
N ALA A 306 -4.14 17.72 8.03
CA ALA A 306 -4.34 17.08 9.32
C ALA A 306 -3.08 16.31 9.75
N GLU A 307 -2.86 16.29 11.07
CA GLU A 307 -1.79 15.50 11.67
C GLU A 307 -2.21 14.05 11.85
N HIS A 308 -1.24 13.14 11.67
CA HIS A 308 -1.41 11.74 12.03
C HIS A 308 -1.43 11.54 13.56
N SER A 309 -2.03 10.43 13.99
CA SER A 309 -2.06 10.08 15.41
C SER A 309 -1.90 8.57 15.53
N PHE A 310 -0.69 8.15 15.86
CA PHE A 310 -0.35 6.74 16.01
C PHE A 310 -0.29 6.35 17.48
N VAL A 311 -0.52 5.06 17.73
CA VAL A 311 -0.43 4.44 19.05
C VAL A 311 0.37 3.14 18.94
N SER A 312 1.10 2.81 20.01
CA SER A 312 1.82 1.55 20.19
C SER A 312 1.74 1.11 21.63
N ILE A 313 1.88 -0.20 21.86
CA ILE A 313 1.99 -0.78 23.20
C ILE A 313 3.41 -0.58 23.73
N ALA A 314 4.42 -0.61 22.85
CA ALA A 314 5.80 -0.32 23.24
C ALA A 314 5.91 1.13 23.70
N PRO A 315 6.58 1.41 24.83
CA PRO A 315 6.65 2.76 25.39
C PRO A 315 7.56 3.69 24.60
N GLU A 316 7.28 4.99 24.66
CA GLU A 316 8.23 6.01 24.21
C GLU A 316 9.51 5.97 25.07
N PRO A 317 10.68 6.30 24.51
CA PRO A 317 10.90 6.88 23.18
C PRO A 317 11.04 5.87 22.03
N PHE A 318 10.93 4.57 22.28
CA PHE A 318 11.20 3.52 21.31
C PHE A 318 10.24 3.52 20.11
N THR A 319 9.06 4.10 20.29
CA THR A 319 7.98 4.12 19.27
C THR A 319 7.48 5.52 18.96
N TYR A 320 8.27 6.55 19.31
CA TYR A 320 7.91 7.93 18.99
C TYR A 320 7.91 8.15 17.47
N LEU A 321 6.78 8.57 16.95
CA LEU A 321 6.63 9.01 15.56
C LEU A 321 6.19 10.47 15.50
N PRO A 322 6.88 11.31 14.73
CA PRO A 322 6.41 12.67 14.47
C PRO A 322 5.00 12.66 13.87
N LYS A 323 4.16 13.59 14.26
CA LYS A 323 2.79 13.71 13.74
C LYS A 323 2.71 13.99 12.22
N SER A 324 3.82 14.46 11.64
CA SER A 324 3.99 14.65 10.19
C SER A 324 4.43 13.37 9.46
N ARG A 325 4.72 12.27 10.20
CA ARG A 325 5.14 11.01 9.60
C ARG A 325 3.98 10.40 8.82
N ARG A 326 4.18 10.14 7.52
CA ARG A 326 3.19 9.49 6.69
C ARG A 326 2.94 8.04 7.14
N SER A 327 1.71 7.58 7.00
CA SER A 327 1.31 6.22 7.38
C SER A 327 2.01 5.13 6.57
N VAL A 328 2.31 5.37 5.30
CA VAL A 328 3.10 4.44 4.46
C VAL A 328 4.54 4.28 4.93
N LEU A 329 5.07 5.22 5.73
CA LEU A 329 6.43 5.21 6.28
C LEU A 329 6.52 4.55 7.66
N ILE A 330 5.44 3.96 8.17
CA ILE A 330 5.48 3.26 9.46
C ILE A 330 6.18 1.92 9.27
N GLU A 331 7.36 1.81 9.84
CA GLU A 331 8.20 0.62 9.75
C GLU A 331 7.59 -0.57 10.49
N ASP A 332 6.99 -0.32 11.66
CA ASP A 332 6.57 -1.33 12.63
C ASP A 332 5.09 -1.69 12.50
N GLY A 333 4.79 -2.97 12.31
CA GLY A 333 3.43 -3.49 12.30
C GLY A 333 2.67 -3.28 13.62
N SER A 334 3.39 -3.09 14.73
CA SER A 334 2.80 -2.83 16.06
C SER A 334 2.31 -1.40 16.23
N ILE A 335 2.82 -0.46 15.45
CA ILE A 335 2.38 0.94 15.50
C ILE A 335 1.18 1.10 14.58
N SER A 336 0.06 1.59 15.09
CA SER A 336 -1.17 1.72 14.32
C SER A 336 -2.01 2.92 14.78
N SER A 337 -3.22 3.03 14.27
CA SER A 337 -4.23 3.98 14.72
C SER A 337 -5.61 3.34 14.61
N PRO A 338 -6.64 3.87 15.29
CA PRO A 338 -8.01 3.40 15.11
C PRO A 338 -8.48 3.45 13.65
N PHE A 339 -7.99 4.44 12.87
CA PHE A 339 -8.27 4.54 11.45
C PHE A 339 -7.61 3.40 10.67
N LEU A 340 -6.31 3.21 10.84
CA LEU A 340 -5.56 2.17 10.11
C LEU A 340 -6.10 0.77 10.40
N LEU A 341 -6.43 0.46 11.64
CA LEU A 341 -7.05 -0.82 12.03
C LEU A 341 -8.44 -0.98 11.40
N LEU A 342 -9.26 0.07 11.44
CA LEU A 342 -10.61 0.05 10.86
C LEU A 342 -10.57 -0.17 9.35
N PHE A 343 -9.56 0.38 8.66
CA PHE A 343 -9.39 0.28 7.22
C PHE A 343 -8.48 -0.86 6.77
N GLY A 344 -8.17 -1.82 7.67
CA GLY A 344 -7.60 -3.11 7.32
C GLY A 344 -6.09 -3.13 7.09
N ARG A 345 -5.34 -2.26 7.77
CA ARG A 345 -3.89 -2.39 7.86
C ARG A 345 -3.53 -3.74 8.47
N PRO A 346 -2.58 -4.52 7.89
CA PRO A 346 -2.20 -5.82 8.42
C PRO A 346 -1.43 -5.68 9.75
N ALA A 347 -1.62 -6.65 10.63
CA ALA A 347 -0.88 -6.73 11.88
C ALA A 347 0.55 -7.26 11.69
N ARG A 348 0.89 -7.82 10.52
CA ARG A 348 2.16 -8.45 10.18
C ARG A 348 2.51 -9.64 11.07
N ASP A 349 1.50 -10.42 11.43
CA ASP A 349 1.65 -11.58 12.31
C ASP A 349 2.01 -12.85 11.53
N THR A 350 1.42 -13.01 10.35
CA THR A 350 1.49 -14.26 9.58
C THR A 350 2.42 -14.18 8.38
N GLY A 351 2.60 -13.00 7.79
CA GLY A 351 3.29 -12.79 6.53
C GLY A 351 2.46 -13.16 5.29
N LEU A 352 1.18 -13.45 5.44
CA LEU A 352 0.27 -13.68 4.32
C LEU A 352 -0.15 -12.34 3.69
N VAL A 353 -0.13 -12.25 2.37
CA VAL A 353 -0.61 -11.04 1.66
C VAL A 353 -2.09 -10.75 1.93
N SER A 354 -2.88 -11.80 2.21
CA SER A 354 -4.30 -11.70 2.55
C SER A 354 -4.59 -11.13 3.95
N GLU A 355 -3.57 -10.96 4.79
CA GLU A 355 -3.71 -10.29 6.09
C GLU A 355 -4.10 -8.81 5.91
N ARG A 356 -3.70 -8.19 4.80
CA ARG A 356 -4.18 -6.86 4.39
C ARG A 356 -5.61 -6.95 3.85
N ASN A 357 -6.54 -6.30 4.54
CA ASN A 357 -7.96 -6.40 4.20
C ASN A 357 -8.52 -5.09 3.63
N ASN A 358 -8.76 -5.07 2.33
CA ASN A 358 -9.35 -3.94 1.63
C ASN A 358 -10.88 -4.07 1.43
N ALA A 359 -11.53 -5.04 2.06
CA ALA A 359 -12.98 -5.18 2.03
C ALA A 359 -13.68 -3.97 2.68
N ILE A 360 -14.87 -3.67 2.16
CA ILE A 360 -15.68 -2.56 2.66
C ILE A 360 -16.59 -3.08 3.77
N THR A 361 -16.65 -2.34 4.87
CA THR A 361 -17.53 -2.63 5.99
C THR A 361 -18.46 -1.46 6.26
N ALA A 362 -19.63 -1.76 6.88
CA ALA A 362 -20.56 -0.73 7.34
C ALA A 362 -19.90 0.22 8.36
N LYS A 363 -18.99 -0.29 9.20
CA LYS A 363 -18.25 0.51 10.19
C LYS A 363 -17.36 1.57 9.53
N GLN A 364 -16.69 1.24 8.42
CA GLN A 364 -15.87 2.18 7.65
C GLN A 364 -16.71 3.31 7.05
N ARG A 365 -17.86 2.97 6.45
CA ARG A 365 -18.80 3.97 5.92
C ARG A 365 -19.31 4.88 7.03
N LEU A 366 -19.72 4.30 8.15
CA LEU A 366 -20.21 5.06 9.30
C LEU A 366 -19.15 6.01 9.86
N TYR A 367 -17.88 5.55 9.89
CA TYR A 367 -16.76 6.40 10.29
C TYR A 367 -16.59 7.60 9.36
N LEU A 368 -16.56 7.38 8.05
CA LEU A 368 -16.39 8.47 7.07
C LEU A 368 -17.55 9.48 7.14
N TYR A 369 -18.77 9.01 7.37
CA TYR A 369 -19.95 9.87 7.48
C TYR A 369 -20.01 10.66 8.80
N ASN A 370 -19.56 10.09 9.91
CA ASN A 370 -19.77 10.66 11.25
C ASN A 370 -18.50 11.14 11.95
N SER A 371 -17.33 11.02 11.33
CA SER A 371 -16.07 11.40 11.96
C SER A 371 -15.96 12.92 12.15
N GLY A 372 -16.05 13.37 13.39
CA GLY A 372 -15.79 14.77 13.75
C GLY A 372 -14.36 15.21 13.43
N LYS A 373 -13.38 14.26 13.50
CA LYS A 373 -11.98 14.54 13.10
C LYS A 373 -11.91 14.85 11.60
N LEU A 374 -12.53 14.04 10.74
CA LEU A 374 -12.56 14.26 9.30
C LEU A 374 -13.29 15.57 8.95
N ALA A 375 -14.49 15.79 9.49
CA ALA A 375 -15.26 17.00 9.27
C ALA A 375 -14.51 18.27 9.72
N GLY A 376 -13.84 18.21 10.87
CA GLY A 376 -13.00 19.30 11.38
C GLY A 376 -11.78 19.57 10.49
N SER A 377 -11.15 18.53 9.94
CA SER A 377 -9.99 18.67 9.05
C SER A 377 -10.40 19.27 7.70
N LEU A 378 -11.49 18.81 7.11
CA LEU A 378 -12.06 19.43 5.90
C LEU A 378 -12.44 20.90 6.12
N SER A 379 -13.03 21.23 7.27
CA SER A 379 -13.37 22.60 7.61
C SER A 379 -12.13 23.50 7.74
N ARG A 380 -11.04 23.02 8.33
CA ARG A 380 -9.76 23.76 8.40
C ARG A 380 -9.16 23.98 7.02
N MET A 381 -9.14 22.97 6.17
CA MET A 381 -8.67 23.09 4.78
C MET A 381 -9.44 24.17 4.03
N ILE A 382 -10.77 24.11 4.07
CA ILE A 382 -11.66 25.10 3.42
C ILE A 382 -11.49 26.49 4.02
N GLY A 383 -11.27 26.60 5.33
CA GLY A 383 -11.01 27.87 6.03
C GLY A 383 -9.60 28.43 5.85
N SER A 384 -8.70 27.70 5.19
CA SER A 384 -7.32 28.16 5.02
C SER A 384 -7.24 29.43 4.16
N PRO A 385 -6.31 30.37 4.44
CA PRO A 385 -6.15 31.59 3.66
C PRO A 385 -5.96 31.33 2.17
N ALA A 386 -5.17 30.32 1.81
CA ALA A 386 -4.91 29.93 0.43
C ALA A 386 -6.19 29.51 -0.31
N PHE A 387 -7.02 28.68 0.31
CA PHE A 387 -8.29 28.26 -0.30
C PHE A 387 -9.30 29.39 -0.34
N GLN A 388 -9.35 30.25 0.70
CA GLN A 388 -10.28 31.38 0.76
C GLN A 388 -9.98 32.46 -0.29
N ALA A 389 -8.74 32.61 -0.70
CA ALA A 389 -8.31 33.54 -1.74
C ALA A 389 -8.82 33.16 -3.15
N LEU A 390 -9.19 31.88 -3.39
CA LEU A 390 -9.73 31.43 -4.66
C LEU A 390 -11.15 31.97 -4.89
N LYS A 391 -11.53 32.23 -6.16
CA LYS A 391 -12.91 32.49 -6.56
C LYS A 391 -13.73 31.19 -6.55
N ARG A 392 -15.07 31.31 -6.57
CA ARG A 392 -15.95 30.13 -6.48
C ARG A 392 -15.69 29.05 -7.55
N PRO A 393 -15.54 29.34 -8.84
CA PRO A 393 -15.22 28.33 -9.85
C PRO A 393 -13.87 27.67 -9.56
N GLU A 394 -12.84 28.45 -9.21
CA GLU A 394 -11.50 27.96 -8.89
C GLU A 394 -11.50 27.05 -7.65
N LYS A 395 -12.36 27.32 -6.66
CA LYS A 395 -12.56 26.45 -5.47
C LYS A 395 -13.12 25.09 -5.86
N ILE A 396 -14.07 25.05 -6.78
CA ILE A 396 -14.67 23.81 -7.26
C ILE A 396 -13.62 22.99 -8.03
N ASP A 397 -12.94 23.61 -8.97
CA ASP A 397 -11.85 22.98 -9.75
C ASP A 397 -10.74 22.44 -8.83
N ASP A 398 -10.30 23.23 -7.85
CA ASP A 398 -9.26 22.84 -6.90
C ASP A 398 -9.67 21.61 -6.10
N LEU A 399 -10.90 21.54 -5.62
CA LEU A 399 -11.42 20.38 -4.91
C LEU A 399 -11.44 19.14 -5.80
N TYR A 400 -11.97 19.21 -7.01
CA TYR A 400 -12.00 18.08 -7.93
C TYR A 400 -10.60 17.59 -8.31
N LEU A 401 -9.70 18.51 -8.66
CA LEU A 401 -8.31 18.15 -9.02
C LEU A 401 -7.56 17.49 -7.87
N ARG A 402 -7.70 18.01 -6.66
CA ARG A 402 -7.02 17.46 -5.48
C ARG A 402 -7.59 16.13 -5.03
N PHE A 403 -8.92 15.96 -5.03
CA PHE A 403 -9.56 14.73 -4.55
C PHE A 403 -9.65 13.66 -5.62
N LEU A 404 -10.03 14.05 -6.85
CA LEU A 404 -10.34 13.11 -7.93
C LEU A 404 -9.36 13.12 -9.09
N SER A 405 -8.36 14.02 -9.06
CA SER A 405 -7.35 14.18 -10.12
C SER A 405 -7.96 14.56 -11.48
N ARG A 406 -9.14 15.16 -11.50
CA ARG A 406 -9.84 15.65 -12.70
C ARG A 406 -10.62 16.93 -12.43
N ARG A 407 -11.05 17.59 -13.47
CA ARG A 407 -12.02 18.69 -13.35
C ARG A 407 -13.45 18.15 -13.24
N PRO A 408 -14.39 18.95 -12.68
CA PRO A 408 -15.80 18.60 -12.72
C PRO A 408 -16.31 18.61 -14.17
N THR A 409 -17.33 17.81 -14.43
CA THR A 409 -18.06 17.84 -15.69
C THR A 409 -19.12 18.94 -15.67
N ASP A 410 -19.66 19.31 -16.86
CA ASP A 410 -20.74 20.30 -16.95
C ASP A 410 -21.99 19.86 -16.18
N ALA A 411 -22.30 18.57 -16.18
CA ALA A 411 -23.41 18.00 -15.41
C ALA A 411 -23.19 18.13 -13.90
N GLU A 412 -21.98 17.86 -13.40
CA GLU A 412 -21.62 18.05 -11.99
C GLU A 412 -21.67 19.54 -11.61
N LEU A 413 -21.16 20.43 -12.46
CA LEU A 413 -21.25 21.87 -12.26
C LEU A 413 -22.70 22.32 -12.19
N GLY A 414 -23.57 21.83 -13.08
CA GLY A 414 -25.01 22.14 -13.09
C GLY A 414 -25.69 21.74 -11.76
N VAL A 415 -25.36 20.58 -11.19
CA VAL A 415 -25.88 20.16 -9.88
C VAL A 415 -25.32 21.03 -8.75
N ILE A 416 -24.01 21.33 -8.76
CA ILE A 416 -23.35 22.16 -7.73
C ILE A 416 -23.98 23.57 -7.70
N GLU A 417 -24.30 24.13 -8.86
CA GLU A 417 -24.90 25.44 -8.97
C GLU A 417 -26.39 25.47 -8.60
N SER A 418 -27.17 24.53 -9.14
CA SER A 418 -28.63 24.45 -8.88
C SER A 418 -28.94 24.20 -7.40
N GLU A 419 -28.17 23.34 -6.76
CA GLU A 419 -28.32 22.99 -5.33
C GLU A 419 -27.54 23.95 -4.41
N ARG A 420 -26.81 24.92 -4.96
CA ARG A 420 -25.98 25.90 -4.21
C ARG A 420 -25.00 25.23 -3.24
N VAL A 421 -24.37 24.13 -3.67
CA VAL A 421 -23.47 23.34 -2.83
C VAL A 421 -22.31 24.19 -2.30
N LEU A 422 -22.13 24.16 -0.98
CA LEU A 422 -21.02 24.89 -0.36
C LEU A 422 -19.71 24.11 -0.53
N PRO A 423 -18.55 24.79 -0.63
CA PRO A 423 -17.24 24.09 -0.79
C PRO A 423 -16.95 23.05 0.29
N ARG A 424 -17.39 23.28 1.53
CA ARG A 424 -17.23 22.30 2.63
C ARG A 424 -18.04 21.04 2.39
N ASP A 425 -19.26 21.20 1.93
CA ASP A 425 -20.17 20.08 1.67
C ASP A 425 -19.69 19.31 0.42
N LEU A 426 -19.21 20.03 -0.58
CA LEU A 426 -18.56 19.42 -1.76
C LEU A 426 -17.32 18.59 -1.35
N ALA A 427 -16.41 19.12 -0.54
CA ALA A 427 -15.23 18.38 -0.08
C ALA A 427 -15.62 17.12 0.69
N TRP A 428 -16.67 17.19 1.51
CA TRP A 428 -17.19 16.03 2.22
C TRP A 428 -17.81 14.99 1.27
N LEU A 429 -18.53 15.41 0.24
CA LEU A 429 -19.07 14.51 -0.79
C LEU A 429 -17.95 13.83 -1.59
N LEU A 430 -16.93 14.58 -1.99
CA LEU A 430 -15.81 14.06 -2.76
C LEU A 430 -15.01 13.00 -1.97
N VAL A 431 -14.69 13.24 -0.68
CA VAL A 431 -13.96 12.28 0.14
C VAL A 431 -14.73 10.99 0.38
N ASN A 432 -16.08 11.04 0.32
CA ASN A 432 -16.96 9.88 0.47
C ASN A 432 -17.31 9.22 -0.89
N SER A 433 -16.84 9.79 -2.00
CA SER A 433 -17.12 9.23 -3.32
C SER A 433 -16.35 7.92 -3.57
N ARG A 434 -16.92 7.06 -4.44
CA ARG A 434 -16.21 5.86 -4.89
C ARG A 434 -14.91 6.20 -5.61
N GLU A 435 -14.91 7.26 -6.39
CA GLU A 435 -13.76 7.71 -7.16
C GLU A 435 -12.58 8.10 -6.26
N PHE A 436 -12.85 8.69 -5.08
CA PHE A 436 -11.81 8.98 -4.09
C PHE A 436 -11.33 7.74 -3.35
N LEU A 437 -12.27 6.91 -2.88
CA LEU A 437 -11.97 5.79 -1.99
C LEU A 437 -11.36 4.58 -2.70
N TYR A 438 -11.49 4.53 -4.03
CA TYR A 438 -11.02 3.38 -4.82
C TYR A 438 -9.96 3.80 -5.83
N ARG A 439 -9.09 2.86 -6.08
CA ARG A 439 -8.28 2.82 -7.28
C ARG A 439 -9.09 2.10 -8.37
N ILE A 440 -9.40 2.80 -9.43
CA ILE A 440 -10.19 2.33 -10.57
C ILE A 440 -9.39 2.39 -11.87
#